data_754e7718330d0ce3567678ca96e0504f
#
_entry.id   754e7718330d0ce3567678ca96e0504f
#
_cell.length_a   1.000
_cell.length_b   1.000
_cell.length_c   1.000
_cell.angle_alpha   90.00
_cell.angle_beta   90.00
_cell.angle_gamma   90.00
#
_symmetry.space_group_name_H-M   'P 1'
#
loop_
_entity.id
_entity.type
_entity.pdbx_description
1 polymer ?
#
loop_
_entity_poly.entity_id
_entity_poly.type
_entity_poly.pdbx_seq_one_letter_code
_entity_poly.pdbx_strand_id
1 'polypeptide(L)'
;MKMFAKNGEQNIDQAKGLLKEQLEKAQSPMQIVYQAHLQDFGWLPEAADGATAGEPGAGKRLEAVRIKLQNAPQGASVKYSVHVADKGWLTEVADNAVGGTAGESLRAEAVKIKLTGCEGYGVYYRVFMQGKGWSGWCSNEQVAGTTGESRQIEAIEIYVE
;
A
#
# COMPACT_ATOMS: atom_id res chain seq x y z
N MET A 1 -19.91 -44.51 14.54
CA MET A 1 -18.88 -43.96 13.65
C MET A 1 -18.37 -44.94 12.63
N LYS A 2 -18.19 -46.18 13.04
CA LYS A 2 -17.73 -47.22 12.13
C LYS A 2 -18.71 -47.48 10.99
N MET A 3 -19.98 -47.22 11.18
CA MET A 3 -20.99 -47.36 10.13
C MET A 3 -20.74 -46.45 8.92
N PHE A 4 -19.89 -45.51 9.07
CA PHE A 4 -19.51 -44.60 7.97
C PHE A 4 -18.26 -45.04 7.23
N ALA A 5 -17.77 -46.24 7.53
CA ALA A 5 -16.46 -46.76 7.19
C ALA A 5 -15.84 -46.17 5.92
N LYS A 6 -16.35 -46.54 4.76
CA LYS A 6 -15.70 -46.08 3.51
C LYS A 6 -16.09 -44.66 3.12
N ASN A 7 -17.39 -44.37 3.07
CA ASN A 7 -17.86 -43.08 2.61
C ASN A 7 -17.58 -41.96 3.63
N GLY A 8 -17.70 -42.28 4.89
CA GLY A 8 -17.42 -41.33 5.95
C GLY A 8 -15.95 -40.94 6.02
N GLU A 9 -15.05 -41.90 5.85
CA GLU A 9 -13.62 -41.63 5.85
C GLU A 9 -13.22 -40.74 4.65
N GLN A 10 -13.75 -41.04 3.45
CA GLN A 10 -13.49 -40.20 2.26
C GLN A 10 -14.03 -38.78 2.45
N ASN A 11 -15.21 -38.62 3.02
CA ASN A 11 -15.80 -37.32 3.27
C ASN A 11 -15.01 -36.53 4.31
N ILE A 12 -14.48 -37.21 5.34
CA ILE A 12 -13.66 -36.57 6.36
C ILE A 12 -12.35 -36.07 5.76
N ASP A 13 -11.71 -36.87 4.91
CA ASP A 13 -10.46 -36.49 4.28
C ASP A 13 -10.65 -35.29 3.36
N GLN A 14 -11.74 -35.27 2.57
CA GLN A 14 -12.07 -34.13 1.72
C GLN A 14 -12.34 -32.88 2.57
N ALA A 15 -13.07 -33.02 3.64
CA ALA A 15 -13.36 -31.91 4.54
C ALA A 15 -12.08 -31.36 5.20
N LYS A 16 -11.17 -32.24 5.60
CA LYS A 16 -9.87 -31.81 6.15
C LYS A 16 -9.03 -31.10 5.10
N GLY A 17 -9.04 -31.58 3.86
CA GLY A 17 -8.33 -30.93 2.76
C GLY A 17 -8.86 -29.52 2.49
N LEU A 18 -10.18 -29.36 2.41
CA LEU A 18 -10.82 -28.05 2.22
C LEU A 18 -10.52 -27.12 3.39
N LEU A 19 -10.60 -27.62 4.62
CA LEU A 19 -10.31 -26.84 5.81
C LEU A 19 -8.85 -26.38 5.80
N LYS A 20 -7.94 -27.26 5.42
CA LYS A 20 -6.52 -26.94 5.33
C LYS A 20 -6.29 -25.82 4.30
N GLU A 21 -6.90 -25.89 3.12
CA GLU A 21 -6.83 -24.85 2.11
C GLU A 21 -7.36 -23.52 2.64
N GLN A 22 -8.51 -23.54 3.33
CA GLN A 22 -9.09 -22.35 3.92
C GLN A 22 -8.18 -21.74 4.99
N LEU A 23 -7.58 -22.60 5.84
CA LEU A 23 -6.65 -22.13 6.86
C LEU A 23 -5.38 -21.54 6.23
N GLU A 24 -4.86 -22.16 5.20
CA GLU A 24 -3.70 -21.63 4.49
C GLU A 24 -3.99 -20.26 3.88
N LYS A 25 -5.16 -20.08 3.25
CA LYS A 25 -5.60 -18.78 2.75
C LYS A 25 -5.78 -17.76 3.85
N ALA A 26 -6.42 -18.16 4.95
CA ALA A 26 -6.65 -17.28 6.10
C ALA A 26 -5.35 -16.86 6.78
N GLN A 27 -4.31 -17.70 6.70
CA GLN A 27 -3.00 -17.43 7.28
C GLN A 27 -2.07 -16.71 6.30
N SER A 28 -2.42 -16.62 5.01
CA SER A 28 -1.64 -15.87 4.06
C SER A 28 -1.63 -14.40 4.47
N PRO A 29 -0.45 -13.81 4.65
CA PRO A 29 -0.39 -12.44 5.11
C PRO A 29 -1.00 -11.49 4.09
N MET A 30 -1.70 -10.50 4.60
CA MET A 30 -2.14 -9.38 3.76
C MET A 30 -0.90 -8.64 3.29
N GLN A 31 -0.89 -8.30 2.01
CA GLN A 31 0.21 -7.56 1.40
C GLN A 31 -0.29 -6.20 0.93
N ILE A 32 0.60 -5.24 0.91
CA ILE A 32 0.34 -3.95 0.30
C ILE A 32 1.31 -3.76 -0.86
N VAL A 33 0.76 -3.41 -2.02
CA VAL A 33 1.52 -3.29 -3.27
C VAL A 33 1.31 -1.88 -3.81
N TYR A 34 2.38 -1.26 -4.25
CA TYR A 34 2.32 0.13 -4.64
C TYR A 34 3.30 0.45 -5.77
N GLN A 35 2.96 1.48 -6.55
CA GLN A 35 3.79 2.00 -7.62
C GLN A 35 3.96 3.50 -7.45
N ALA A 36 5.13 3.97 -7.79
CA ALA A 36 5.44 5.39 -7.86
C ALA A 36 5.50 5.83 -9.32
N HIS A 37 4.91 6.99 -9.62
CA HIS A 37 5.13 7.69 -10.87
C HIS A 37 6.25 8.70 -10.62
N LEU A 38 7.37 8.52 -11.31
CA LEU A 38 8.59 9.27 -11.07
C LEU A 38 8.91 10.16 -12.25
N GLN A 39 9.40 11.35 -12.00
CA GLN A 39 9.86 12.29 -12.99
C GLN A 39 10.79 11.61 -14.00
N ASP A 40 10.51 11.80 -15.28
CA ASP A 40 11.26 11.28 -16.43
C ASP A 40 11.13 9.77 -16.68
N PHE A 41 10.61 9.00 -15.70
CA PHE A 41 10.51 7.53 -15.80
C PHE A 41 9.07 7.04 -15.92
N GLY A 42 8.08 7.83 -15.49
CA GLY A 42 6.70 7.36 -15.43
C GLY A 42 6.45 6.35 -14.33
N TRP A 43 5.51 5.45 -14.55
CA TRP A 43 5.19 4.41 -13.56
C TRP A 43 6.32 3.39 -13.47
N LEU A 44 6.89 3.27 -12.28
CA LEU A 44 7.91 2.27 -11.98
C LEU A 44 7.26 0.90 -11.72
N PRO A 45 8.05 -0.19 -11.74
CA PRO A 45 7.52 -1.50 -11.34
C PRO A 45 6.91 -1.49 -9.94
N GLU A 46 6.00 -2.44 -9.69
CA GLU A 46 5.37 -2.59 -8.37
C GLU A 46 6.40 -2.90 -7.30
N ALA A 47 6.23 -2.25 -6.16
CA ALA A 47 6.94 -2.57 -4.92
C ALA A 47 5.92 -3.12 -3.91
N ALA A 48 6.37 -3.84 -2.89
CA ALA A 48 5.49 -4.42 -1.89
C ALA A 48 6.17 -4.47 -0.53
N ASP A 49 5.35 -4.38 0.51
CA ASP A 49 5.71 -4.76 1.89
C ASP A 49 7.02 -4.17 2.39
N GLY A 50 7.13 -2.86 2.34
CA GLY A 50 8.28 -2.12 2.85
C GLY A 50 9.38 -1.89 1.83
N ALA A 51 9.26 -2.41 0.60
CA ALA A 51 10.22 -2.14 -0.45
C ALA A 51 10.14 -0.69 -0.91
N THR A 52 11.22 -0.18 -1.44
CA THR A 52 11.30 1.21 -1.90
C THR A 52 10.65 1.39 -3.28
N ALA A 53 9.70 2.30 -3.38
CA ALA A 53 9.17 2.77 -4.66
C ALA A 53 9.68 4.19 -4.89
N GLY A 54 10.37 4.41 -6.00
CA GLY A 54 11.04 5.65 -6.30
C GLY A 54 12.56 5.52 -6.22
N GLU A 55 13.27 6.63 -6.30
CA GLU A 55 14.73 6.67 -6.31
C GLU A 55 15.22 7.68 -5.27
N PRO A 56 15.45 7.23 -4.01
CA PRO A 56 15.88 8.14 -2.95
C PRO A 56 17.23 8.78 -3.28
N GLY A 57 17.29 10.09 -3.20
CA GLY A 57 18.53 10.83 -3.40
C GLY A 57 18.91 11.09 -4.86
N ALA A 58 18.10 10.65 -5.82
CA ALA A 58 18.37 10.87 -7.24
C ALA A 58 17.93 12.24 -7.75
N GLY A 59 17.25 13.03 -6.94
CA GLY A 59 16.75 14.35 -7.34
C GLY A 59 15.56 14.28 -8.27
N LYS A 60 14.89 13.13 -8.38
CA LYS A 60 13.72 12.93 -9.20
C LYS A 60 12.47 12.98 -8.34
N ARG A 61 11.52 13.86 -8.69
CA ARG A 61 10.30 14.01 -7.91
C ARG A 61 9.36 12.82 -8.12
N LEU A 62 8.78 12.34 -7.04
CA LEU A 62 7.63 11.46 -7.08
C LEU A 62 6.41 12.33 -7.38
N GLU A 63 5.60 11.92 -8.34
CA GLU A 63 4.48 12.71 -8.83
C GLU A 63 3.13 12.11 -8.45
N ALA A 64 3.05 10.80 -8.38
CA ALA A 64 1.82 10.09 -8.07
C ALA A 64 2.13 8.71 -7.51
N VAL A 65 1.14 8.11 -6.84
CA VAL A 65 1.21 6.74 -6.33
C VAL A 65 -0.08 6.00 -6.65
N ARG A 66 0.02 4.68 -6.80
CA ARG A 66 -1.11 3.76 -6.81
C ARG A 66 -0.86 2.72 -5.75
N ILE A 67 -1.84 2.46 -4.90
CA ILE A 67 -1.68 1.57 -3.75
C ILE A 67 -2.85 0.59 -3.72
N LYS A 68 -2.57 -0.70 -3.55
CA LYS A 68 -3.60 -1.74 -3.46
C LYS A 68 -3.22 -2.78 -2.40
N LEU A 69 -4.22 -3.49 -1.93
CA LEU A 69 -4.05 -4.62 -1.00
C LEU A 69 -4.14 -5.93 -1.78
N GLN A 70 -3.40 -6.93 -1.31
CA GLN A 70 -3.51 -8.32 -1.76
C GLN A 70 -3.75 -9.21 -0.55
N ASN A 71 -4.49 -10.31 -0.73
CA ASN A 71 -4.85 -11.24 0.34
C ASN A 71 -5.55 -10.53 1.50
N ALA A 72 -6.36 -9.55 1.18
CA ALA A 72 -7.08 -8.75 2.18
C ALA A 72 -8.46 -9.34 2.45
N PRO A 73 -9.01 -9.13 3.66
CA PRO A 73 -10.39 -9.52 3.94
C PRO A 73 -11.36 -8.85 2.98
N GLN A 74 -12.51 -9.50 2.77
CA GLN A 74 -13.57 -8.90 1.98
C GLN A 74 -14.01 -7.58 2.62
N GLY A 75 -14.15 -6.54 1.81
CA GLY A 75 -14.50 -5.21 2.29
C GLY A 75 -13.32 -4.37 2.74
N ALA A 76 -12.10 -4.93 2.74
CA ALA A 76 -10.91 -4.16 3.06
C ALA A 76 -10.57 -3.18 1.94
N SER A 77 -10.08 -2.00 2.31
CA SER A 77 -9.69 -0.96 1.36
C SER A 77 -8.51 -0.18 1.90
N VAL A 78 -7.64 0.27 1.02
CA VAL A 78 -6.60 1.24 1.33
C VAL A 78 -6.97 2.57 0.69
N LYS A 79 -6.99 3.63 1.49
CA LYS A 79 -7.35 4.98 1.06
C LYS A 79 -6.18 5.90 1.27
N TYR A 80 -5.99 6.83 0.36
CA TYR A 80 -4.82 7.71 0.43
C TYR A 80 -5.08 9.06 -0.24
N SER A 81 -4.40 10.06 0.29
CA SER A 81 -4.43 11.43 -0.25
C SER A 81 -3.01 11.90 -0.44
N VAL A 82 -2.78 12.70 -1.46
CA VAL A 82 -1.45 13.24 -1.79
C VAL A 82 -1.54 14.77 -1.83
N HIS A 83 -0.61 15.42 -1.17
CA HIS A 83 -0.43 16.87 -1.25
C HIS A 83 0.51 17.16 -2.41
N VAL A 84 0.04 17.97 -3.35
CA VAL A 84 0.74 18.25 -4.61
C VAL A 84 1.06 19.73 -4.71
N ALA A 85 2.23 20.04 -5.24
CA ALA A 85 2.65 21.42 -5.47
C ALA A 85 1.57 22.21 -6.21
N ASP A 86 1.31 23.41 -5.76
CA ASP A 86 0.35 24.35 -6.36
C ASP A 86 -1.12 23.95 -6.23
N LYS A 87 -1.41 22.72 -5.79
CA LYS A 87 -2.79 22.21 -5.68
C LYS A 87 -3.21 21.91 -4.23
N GLY A 88 -2.25 21.62 -3.35
CA GLY A 88 -2.56 21.22 -1.97
C GLY A 88 -3.02 19.76 -1.90
N TRP A 89 -3.79 19.43 -0.85
CA TRP A 89 -4.33 18.09 -0.69
C TRP A 89 -5.38 17.80 -1.75
N LEU A 90 -5.15 16.76 -2.55
CA LEU A 90 -6.12 16.28 -3.51
C LEU A 90 -7.16 15.40 -2.82
N THR A 91 -8.28 15.17 -3.49
CA THR A 91 -9.34 14.30 -3.00
C THR A 91 -8.82 12.90 -2.72
N GLU A 92 -9.24 12.31 -1.61
CA GLU A 92 -8.89 10.94 -1.24
C GLU A 92 -9.31 9.95 -2.32
N VAL A 93 -8.43 9.03 -2.64
CA VAL A 93 -8.67 7.94 -3.59
C VAL A 93 -8.43 6.60 -2.90
N ALA A 94 -8.76 5.50 -3.56
CA ALA A 94 -8.68 4.17 -2.97
C ALA A 94 -8.30 3.12 -4.01
N ASP A 95 -7.69 2.04 -3.50
CA ASP A 95 -7.60 0.73 -4.19
C ASP A 95 -7.10 0.81 -5.63
N ASN A 96 -5.86 1.17 -5.78
CA ASN A 96 -5.13 1.28 -7.04
C ASN A 96 -5.51 2.48 -7.92
N ALA A 97 -6.32 3.39 -7.41
CA ALA A 97 -6.54 4.67 -8.09
C ALA A 97 -5.30 5.56 -8.02
N VAL A 98 -5.17 6.48 -8.95
CA VAL A 98 -4.03 7.40 -8.97
C VAL A 98 -4.20 8.47 -7.90
N GLY A 99 -3.28 8.49 -6.92
CA GLY A 99 -3.15 9.57 -5.95
C GLY A 99 -2.02 10.49 -6.40
N GLY A 100 -2.27 11.79 -6.42
CA GLY A 100 -1.33 12.75 -7.00
C GLY A 100 -1.65 13.03 -8.46
N THR A 101 -0.67 13.51 -9.21
CA THR A 101 -0.85 13.88 -10.61
C THR A 101 0.22 13.20 -11.47
N ALA A 102 -0.23 12.52 -12.52
CA ALA A 102 0.67 11.92 -13.49
C ALA A 102 0.62 12.78 -14.77
N GLY A 103 1.77 13.20 -15.27
CA GLY A 103 1.86 13.96 -16.52
C GLY A 103 1.68 15.46 -16.38
N GLU A 104 1.63 16.01 -15.18
CA GLU A 104 1.52 17.47 -14.97
C GLU A 104 2.82 18.10 -14.49
N SER A 105 3.87 17.32 -14.33
CA SER A 105 5.18 17.77 -13.84
C SER A 105 5.11 18.47 -12.47
N LEU A 106 4.21 18.00 -11.61
CA LEU A 106 4.04 18.52 -10.26
C LEU A 106 4.56 17.52 -9.25
N ARG A 107 5.30 18.01 -8.26
CA ARG A 107 5.85 17.15 -7.20
C ARG A 107 4.79 16.80 -6.17
N ALA A 108 4.82 15.55 -5.69
CA ALA A 108 4.16 15.17 -4.46
C ALA A 108 5.02 15.66 -3.29
N GLU A 109 4.37 16.20 -2.26
CA GLU A 109 5.05 16.80 -1.11
C GLU A 109 4.75 16.07 0.18
N ALA A 110 3.57 15.47 0.30
CA ALA A 110 3.15 14.72 1.48
C ALA A 110 2.07 13.71 1.11
N VAL A 111 1.94 12.67 1.94
CA VAL A 111 0.91 11.64 1.75
C VAL A 111 0.27 11.31 3.10
N LYS A 112 -1.00 10.88 3.04
CA LYS A 112 -1.74 10.28 4.16
C LYS A 112 -2.35 8.99 3.66
N ILE A 113 -2.21 7.92 4.44
CA ILE A 113 -2.70 6.58 4.05
C ILE A 113 -3.46 5.99 5.22
N LYS A 114 -4.58 5.31 4.95
CA LYS A 114 -5.33 4.58 5.96
C LYS A 114 -5.91 3.29 5.40
N LEU A 115 -6.15 2.34 6.30
CA LEU A 115 -6.88 1.11 5.99
C LEU A 115 -8.31 1.21 6.52
N THR A 116 -9.25 0.60 5.81
CA THR A 116 -10.62 0.39 6.29
C THR A 116 -11.01 -1.06 6.05
N GLY A 117 -11.87 -1.61 6.90
CA GLY A 117 -12.39 -2.97 6.72
C GLY A 117 -11.40 -4.08 7.00
N CYS A 118 -10.31 -3.82 7.69
CA CYS A 118 -9.32 -4.84 8.06
C CYS A 118 -8.87 -4.61 9.51
N GLU A 119 -9.76 -4.92 10.45
CA GLU A 119 -9.48 -4.79 11.88
C GLU A 119 -8.24 -5.61 12.26
N GLY A 120 -7.46 -5.08 13.18
CA GLY A 120 -6.23 -5.71 13.64
C GLY A 120 -5.00 -5.43 12.77
N TYR A 121 -5.18 -4.78 11.63
CA TYR A 121 -4.07 -4.33 10.78
C TYR A 121 -3.90 -2.82 10.84
N GLY A 122 -2.64 -2.39 10.83
CA GLY A 122 -2.27 -1.00 10.63
C GLY A 122 -1.48 -0.84 9.34
N VAL A 123 -1.48 0.36 8.80
CA VAL A 123 -0.64 0.73 7.67
C VAL A 123 0.45 1.69 8.15
N TYR A 124 1.68 1.42 7.74
CA TYR A 124 2.86 2.19 8.13
C TYR A 124 3.59 2.62 6.87
N TYR A 125 4.01 3.88 6.83
CA TYR A 125 4.62 4.44 5.64
C TYR A 125 5.59 5.55 5.99
N ARG A 126 6.59 5.72 5.14
CA ARG A 126 7.55 6.82 5.22
C ARG A 126 7.93 7.27 3.82
N VAL A 127 8.38 8.50 3.71
CA VAL A 127 8.77 9.10 2.44
C VAL A 127 10.19 9.64 2.54
N PHE A 128 10.92 9.55 1.43
CA PHE A 128 12.23 10.18 1.29
C PHE A 128 12.02 11.58 0.73
N MET A 129 12.51 12.57 1.47
CA MET A 129 12.33 13.98 1.14
C MET A 129 13.65 14.57 0.67
N GLN A 130 13.60 15.31 -0.42
CA GLN A 130 14.77 16.01 -0.92
C GLN A 130 15.35 16.92 0.17
N GLY A 131 16.64 16.75 0.45
CA GLY A 131 17.35 17.57 1.42
C GLY A 131 17.13 17.21 2.88
N LYS A 132 16.22 16.28 3.20
CA LYS A 132 15.97 15.82 4.57
C LYS A 132 16.16 14.33 4.77
N GLY A 133 16.03 13.52 3.71
CA GLY A 133 16.10 12.07 3.82
C GLY A 133 14.77 11.44 4.23
N TRP A 134 14.80 10.23 4.76
CA TRP A 134 13.61 9.51 5.17
C TRP A 134 12.91 10.20 6.35
N SER A 135 11.60 10.35 6.23
CA SER A 135 10.75 10.73 7.36
C SER A 135 10.72 9.62 8.41
N GLY A 136 10.24 9.90 9.61
CA GLY A 136 9.84 8.84 10.53
C GLY A 136 8.71 8.01 9.93
N TRP A 137 8.50 6.80 10.47
CA TRP A 137 7.36 5.99 10.08
C TRP A 137 6.08 6.62 10.59
N CYS A 138 5.12 6.77 9.70
CA CYS A 138 3.80 7.31 10.00
C CYS A 138 2.77 6.19 9.92
N SER A 139 1.64 6.36 10.56
CA SER A 139 0.55 5.39 10.51
C SER A 139 -0.80 6.09 10.44
N ASN A 140 -1.73 5.43 9.82
CA ASN A 140 -3.16 5.74 9.83
C ASN A 140 -3.50 7.24 9.81
N GLU A 141 -3.45 7.83 8.64
CA GLU A 141 -3.76 9.24 8.34
C GLU A 141 -2.75 10.27 8.85
N GLN A 142 -1.66 9.85 9.47
CA GLN A 142 -0.60 10.80 9.76
C GLN A 142 0.04 11.30 8.48
N VAL A 143 0.49 12.54 8.49
CA VAL A 143 1.15 13.15 7.32
C VAL A 143 2.60 12.70 7.25
N ALA A 144 2.97 12.04 6.18
CA ALA A 144 4.36 11.75 5.84
C ALA A 144 4.81 12.72 4.77
N GLY A 145 5.91 13.42 5.02
CA GLY A 145 6.40 14.49 4.16
C GLY A 145 6.15 15.85 4.78
N THR A 146 6.21 16.89 3.97
CA THR A 146 6.07 18.28 4.43
C THR A 146 5.11 19.04 3.54
N THR A 147 4.39 19.99 4.12
CA THR A 147 3.55 20.93 3.38
C THR A 147 4.09 22.33 3.58
N GLY A 148 4.04 23.16 2.53
CA GLY A 148 4.48 24.55 2.61
C GLY A 148 6.00 24.75 2.55
N GLU A 149 6.78 23.70 2.30
CA GLU A 149 8.24 23.81 2.21
C GLU A 149 8.76 23.69 0.77
N SER A 150 7.89 23.48 -0.19
CA SER A 150 8.25 23.28 -1.59
C SER A 150 9.26 22.12 -1.77
N ARG A 151 9.10 21.08 -0.96
CA ARG A 151 10.04 19.97 -0.87
C ARG A 151 9.45 18.71 -1.47
N GLN A 152 10.10 18.18 -2.50
CA GLN A 152 9.60 17.00 -3.19
C GLN A 152 9.86 15.72 -2.40
N ILE A 153 8.92 14.77 -2.52
CA ILE A 153 9.16 13.38 -2.18
C ILE A 153 9.87 12.73 -3.37
N GLU A 154 10.82 11.84 -3.09
CA GLU A 154 11.56 11.10 -4.11
C GLU A 154 11.31 9.60 -4.05
N ALA A 155 10.84 9.09 -2.91
CA ALA A 155 10.54 7.66 -2.74
C ALA A 155 9.57 7.46 -1.59
N ILE A 156 8.93 6.29 -1.58
CA ILE A 156 7.98 5.90 -0.53
C ILE A 156 8.17 4.42 -0.20
N GLU A 157 7.98 4.08 1.07
CA GLU A 157 7.94 2.70 1.56
C GLU A 157 6.68 2.53 2.39
N ILE A 158 5.97 1.42 2.16
CA ILE A 158 4.69 1.16 2.83
C ILE A 158 4.65 -0.31 3.26
N TYR A 159 4.18 -0.59 4.47
CA TYR A 159 3.90 -1.95 4.89
C TYR A 159 2.65 -2.00 5.77
N VAL A 160 2.09 -3.19 5.93
CA VAL A 160 0.95 -3.45 6.82
C VAL A 160 1.34 -4.49 7.86
N GLU A 161 0.79 -4.34 9.03
CA GLU A 161 1.11 -5.27 10.13
C GLU A 161 -0.06 -5.40 11.12
#